data_fe3d430afe01be586dbb3674386785cc
#
_entry.id   fe3d430afe01be586dbb3674386785cc
#
_cell.length_a   1.000
_cell.length_b   1.000
_cell.length_c   1.000
_cell.angle_alpha   90.00
_cell.angle_beta   90.00
_cell.angle_gamma   90.00
#
_symmetry.space_group_name_H-M   'P 1'
#
loop_
_entity.id
_entity.type
_entity.pdbx_description
1 polymer ?
#
loop_
_entity_poly.entity_id
_entity_poly.type
_entity_poly.pdbx_seq_one_letter_code
_entity_poly.pdbx_strand_id
1 'polypeptide(L)'
;GLGDVYKRQYEGRPISVMGSGMGMPSIGIYSYELFKFYDVDNIIRIGSAGSYTEKAKLFDTVLATGAVSESNYARVQSGFEGDITLPSQSLNDKLRASAAKQGIPLIEGNIHSSDVFYRQPSDAKPTYWEKLRDERGCLCVEMESFALFANAQVLGKHAACLLTISDSFVAPEITTAEQRQTSFTNMMKVALGAEY
;
A
#
# COMPACT_ATOMS: atom_id res chain seq x y z
N GLY A 1 24.28 1.85 -3.49
CA GLY A 1 23.35 1.82 -4.64
C GLY A 1 22.01 1.21 -4.25
N LEU A 2 21.00 1.51 -5.01
CA LEU A 2 19.70 0.86 -4.91
C LEU A 2 19.93 -0.63 -5.27
N GLY A 3 20.02 -1.50 -4.28
CA GLY A 3 20.18 -2.95 -4.46
C GLY A 3 19.09 -3.48 -5.41
N ASP A 4 18.85 -4.60 -5.61
CA ASP A 4 17.82 -5.40 -6.31
C ASP A 4 16.71 -4.66 -7.11
N VAL A 5 17.09 -3.70 -7.99
CA VAL A 5 16.17 -3.12 -8.98
C VAL A 5 16.17 -4.00 -10.22
N TYR A 6 15.05 -4.66 -10.48
CA TYR A 6 14.86 -5.49 -11.67
C TYR A 6 14.21 -4.67 -12.79
N LYS A 7 14.99 -4.38 -13.86
CA LYS A 7 14.45 -3.76 -15.08
C LYS A 7 13.96 -4.88 -16.01
N ARG A 8 12.70 -4.84 -16.37
CA ARG A 8 12.02 -5.83 -17.22
C ARG A 8 11.07 -5.15 -18.19
N GLN A 9 10.39 -5.94 -18.96
CA GLN A 9 9.32 -5.48 -19.85
C GLN A 9 8.03 -6.26 -19.55
N TYR A 10 6.92 -5.55 -19.56
CA TYR A 10 5.59 -6.13 -19.54
C TYR A 10 4.83 -5.64 -20.78
N GLU A 11 4.44 -6.58 -21.65
CA GLU A 11 3.79 -6.26 -22.94
C GLU A 11 4.54 -5.19 -23.77
N GLY A 12 5.87 -5.31 -23.83
CA GLY A 12 6.75 -4.38 -24.55
C GLY A 12 7.04 -3.06 -23.83
N ARG A 13 6.45 -2.78 -22.69
CA ARG A 13 6.69 -1.56 -21.89
C ARG A 13 7.77 -1.79 -20.84
N PRO A 14 8.75 -0.89 -20.71
CA PRO A 14 9.75 -0.98 -19.64
C PRO A 14 9.10 -0.83 -18.26
N ILE A 15 9.44 -1.72 -17.34
CA ILE A 15 9.00 -1.67 -15.94
C ILE A 15 10.19 -1.97 -15.03
N SER A 16 10.30 -1.22 -13.94
CA SER A 16 11.25 -1.51 -12.88
C SER A 16 10.51 -2.04 -11.65
N VAL A 17 11.03 -3.10 -11.05
CA VAL A 17 10.50 -3.68 -9.81
C VAL A 17 11.62 -3.69 -8.78
N MET A 18 11.29 -3.28 -7.57
CA MET A 18 12.25 -3.17 -6.47
C MET A 18 11.60 -3.61 -5.16
N GLY A 19 12.36 -4.33 -4.33
CA GLY A 19 11.97 -4.58 -2.94
C GLY A 19 12.09 -3.30 -2.12
N SER A 20 11.04 -2.95 -1.37
CA SER A 20 11.01 -1.73 -0.54
C SER A 20 11.50 -1.94 0.89
N GLY A 21 11.82 -3.18 1.27
CA GLY A 21 12.00 -3.52 2.69
C GLY A 21 10.67 -3.47 3.46
N MET A 22 10.74 -3.35 4.76
CA MET A 22 9.57 -3.26 5.65
C MET A 22 9.58 -1.95 6.44
N GLY A 23 8.39 -1.38 6.58
CA GLY A 23 8.14 -0.20 7.40
C GLY A 23 8.46 1.14 6.73
N MET A 24 7.89 2.18 7.30
CA MET A 24 7.97 3.54 6.76
C MET A 24 9.40 4.07 6.62
N PRO A 25 10.35 3.83 7.55
CA PRO A 25 11.72 4.30 7.35
C PRO A 25 12.40 3.68 6.12
N SER A 26 12.12 2.40 5.83
CA SER A 26 12.72 1.73 4.68
C SER A 26 12.19 2.30 3.37
N ILE A 27 10.87 2.25 3.15
CA ILE A 27 10.28 2.79 1.91
C ILE A 27 10.50 4.31 1.82
N GLY A 28 10.58 4.98 2.96
CA GLY A 28 10.85 6.41 3.03
C GLY A 28 12.18 6.77 2.38
N ILE A 29 13.25 6.01 2.65
CA ILE A 29 14.55 6.21 2.01
C ILE A 29 14.47 5.89 0.52
N TYR A 30 14.00 4.70 0.16
CA TYR A 30 13.98 4.27 -1.23
C TYR A 30 13.10 5.14 -2.12
N SER A 31 11.88 5.46 -1.69
CA SER A 31 10.99 6.31 -2.49
C SER A 31 11.50 7.73 -2.65
N TYR A 32 12.11 8.30 -1.60
CA TYR A 32 12.71 9.62 -1.68
C TYR A 32 13.86 9.64 -2.69
N GLU A 33 14.76 8.66 -2.64
CA GLU A 33 15.88 8.56 -3.58
C GLU A 33 15.39 8.36 -5.02
N LEU A 34 14.43 7.47 -5.25
CA LEU A 34 13.85 7.22 -6.57
C LEU A 34 13.23 8.49 -7.15
N PHE A 35 12.43 9.20 -6.39
CA PHE A 35 11.79 10.44 -6.83
C PHE A 35 12.80 11.57 -7.04
N LYS A 36 13.74 11.77 -6.10
CA LYS A 36 14.61 12.95 -6.06
C LYS A 36 15.83 12.84 -6.94
N PHE A 37 16.45 11.66 -7.00
CA PHE A 37 17.76 11.48 -7.62
C PHE A 37 17.74 10.62 -8.89
N TYR A 38 16.71 9.82 -9.08
CA TYR A 38 16.58 8.90 -10.22
C TYR A 38 15.46 9.30 -11.19
N ASP A 39 14.84 10.46 -10.96
CA ASP A 39 13.79 11.05 -11.82
C ASP A 39 12.61 10.10 -12.09
N VAL A 40 12.25 9.32 -11.08
CA VAL A 40 11.06 8.49 -11.13
C VAL A 40 9.84 9.36 -10.85
N ASP A 41 8.82 9.31 -11.71
CA ASP A 41 7.59 10.08 -11.53
C ASP A 41 6.50 9.30 -10.80
N ASN A 42 6.43 8.00 -11.03
CA ASN A 42 5.35 7.16 -10.54
C ASN A 42 5.88 5.97 -9.74
N ILE A 43 5.41 5.77 -8.52
CA ILE A 43 5.69 4.56 -7.74
C ILE A 43 4.36 3.94 -7.33
N ILE A 44 4.18 2.66 -7.67
CA ILE A 44 3.05 1.86 -7.20
C ILE A 44 3.58 0.80 -6.25
N ARG A 45 3.15 0.91 -5.01
CA ARG A 45 3.37 -0.14 -4.03
C ARG A 45 2.40 -1.28 -4.29
N ILE A 46 2.94 -2.50 -4.36
CA ILE A 46 2.16 -3.73 -4.30
C ILE A 46 2.58 -4.51 -3.06
N GLY A 47 1.63 -5.01 -2.29
CA GLY A 47 1.97 -5.67 -1.02
C GLY A 47 0.83 -6.53 -0.47
N SER A 48 1.06 -7.11 0.71
CA SER A 48 0.04 -7.82 1.48
C SER A 48 -0.48 -6.96 2.62
N ALA A 49 -1.69 -7.30 3.13
CA ALA A 49 -2.31 -6.61 4.23
C ALA A 49 -3.20 -7.54 5.07
N GLY A 50 -3.33 -7.23 6.36
CA GLY A 50 -4.29 -7.87 7.26
C GLY A 50 -5.63 -7.13 7.27
N SER A 51 -6.72 -7.84 7.01
CA SER A 51 -8.06 -7.24 6.92
C SER A 51 -8.65 -6.88 8.29
N TYR A 52 -9.26 -5.69 8.38
CA TYR A 52 -10.04 -5.23 9.54
C TYR A 52 -11.56 -5.42 9.36
N THR A 53 -12.02 -5.97 8.23
CA THR A 53 -13.43 -6.03 7.88
C THR A 53 -13.78 -7.29 7.09
N GLU A 54 -15.00 -7.78 7.26
CA GLU A 54 -15.53 -8.88 6.44
C GLU A 54 -15.75 -8.50 4.96
N LYS A 55 -15.69 -7.20 4.64
CA LYS A 55 -15.83 -6.71 3.25
C LYS A 55 -14.61 -7.01 2.39
N ALA A 56 -13.43 -7.17 3.01
CA ALA A 56 -12.19 -7.49 2.32
C ALA A 56 -11.70 -8.86 2.81
N LYS A 57 -11.88 -9.88 1.98
CA LYS A 57 -11.58 -11.29 2.29
C LYS A 57 -10.20 -11.68 1.78
N LEU A 58 -9.70 -12.86 2.19
CA LEU A 58 -8.45 -13.40 1.67
C LEU A 58 -8.42 -13.37 0.15
N PHE A 59 -7.30 -12.96 -0.41
CA PHE A 59 -7.02 -12.79 -1.84
C PHE A 59 -7.73 -11.62 -2.54
N ASP A 60 -8.61 -10.90 -1.87
CA ASP A 60 -9.18 -9.67 -2.43
C ASP A 60 -8.09 -8.63 -2.66
N THR A 61 -8.28 -7.83 -3.72
CA THR A 61 -7.38 -6.73 -4.05
C THR A 61 -7.96 -5.41 -3.56
N VAL A 62 -7.22 -4.73 -2.71
CA VAL A 62 -7.58 -3.42 -2.16
C VAL A 62 -6.79 -2.32 -2.87
N LEU A 63 -7.49 -1.28 -3.34
CA LEU A 63 -6.89 -0.02 -3.81
C LEU A 63 -7.03 1.03 -2.71
N ALA A 64 -5.91 1.54 -2.22
CA ALA A 64 -5.88 2.54 -1.17
C ALA A 64 -6.39 3.90 -1.67
N THR A 65 -7.35 4.50 -0.95
CA THR A 65 -7.84 5.86 -1.18
C THR A 65 -7.23 6.87 -0.20
N GLY A 66 -6.61 6.40 0.87
CA GLY A 66 -5.85 7.15 1.84
C GLY A 66 -5.10 6.20 2.78
N ALA A 67 -3.98 6.62 3.29
CA ALA A 67 -3.21 5.89 4.31
C ALA A 67 -3.28 6.66 5.63
N VAL A 68 -3.95 6.08 6.61
CA VAL A 68 -4.07 6.60 7.98
C VAL A 68 -2.94 6.05 8.82
N SER A 69 -2.33 6.85 9.67
CA SER A 69 -1.22 6.40 10.53
C SER A 69 -1.12 7.20 11.82
N GLU A 70 -0.68 6.54 12.88
CA GLU A 70 -0.19 7.15 14.11
C GLU A 70 1.28 7.58 14.05
N SER A 71 1.95 7.31 12.94
CA SER A 71 3.37 7.63 12.75
C SER A 71 3.63 9.13 12.71
N ASN A 72 4.76 9.52 13.24
CA ASN A 72 5.24 10.90 13.10
C ASN A 72 6.10 11.12 11.84
N TYR A 73 6.17 10.15 10.92
CA TYR A 73 7.02 10.19 9.73
C TYR A 73 6.84 11.49 8.93
N ALA A 74 5.63 11.79 8.49
CA ALA A 74 5.35 12.95 7.65
C ALA A 74 5.59 14.28 8.39
N ARG A 75 5.31 14.33 9.70
CA ARG A 75 5.59 15.49 10.54
C ARG A 75 7.09 15.75 10.66
N VAL A 76 7.88 14.72 10.92
CA VAL A 76 9.35 14.86 11.05
C VAL A 76 9.99 15.19 9.71
N GLN A 77 9.48 14.60 8.61
CA GLN A 77 10.01 14.81 7.28
C GLN A 77 9.71 16.22 6.73
N SER A 78 8.49 16.73 6.90
CA SER A 78 8.02 17.92 6.18
C SER A 78 7.17 18.89 6.99
N GLY A 79 6.94 18.62 8.28
CA GLY A 79 6.05 19.40 9.13
C GLY A 79 4.56 19.14 8.89
N PHE A 80 4.20 18.06 8.17
CA PHE A 80 2.80 17.69 7.96
C PHE A 80 2.16 17.16 9.23
N GLU A 81 1.17 17.88 9.77
CA GLU A 81 0.51 17.56 11.05
C GLU A 81 -0.70 16.61 10.90
N GLY A 82 -1.06 16.22 9.68
CA GLY A 82 -2.17 15.29 9.43
C GLY A 82 -1.81 13.84 9.73
N ASP A 83 -2.83 13.04 10.01
CA ASP A 83 -2.73 11.61 10.27
C ASP A 83 -3.18 10.74 9.09
N ILE A 84 -3.44 11.36 7.93
CA ILE A 84 -3.77 10.69 6.67
C ILE A 84 -2.99 11.32 5.52
N THR A 85 -2.34 10.50 4.71
CA THR A 85 -1.72 10.89 3.44
C THR A 85 -2.49 10.28 2.27
N LEU A 86 -2.48 10.96 1.12
CA LEU A 86 -3.33 10.59 -0.01
C LEU A 86 -2.50 10.07 -1.18
N PRO A 87 -2.98 9.02 -1.87
CA PRO A 87 -2.40 8.58 -3.14
C PRO A 87 -2.67 9.60 -4.25
N SER A 88 -1.96 9.48 -5.36
CA SER A 88 -2.26 10.22 -6.58
C SER A 88 -3.58 9.75 -7.18
N GLN A 89 -4.54 10.65 -7.33
CA GLN A 89 -5.83 10.34 -7.95
C GLN A 89 -5.65 9.86 -9.39
N SER A 90 -4.75 10.49 -10.14
CA SER A 90 -4.47 10.10 -11.54
C SER A 90 -3.93 8.68 -11.67
N LEU A 91 -3.08 8.22 -10.73
CA LEU A 91 -2.64 6.83 -10.70
C LEU A 91 -3.76 5.87 -10.30
N ASN A 92 -4.56 6.24 -9.30
CA ASN A 92 -5.69 5.41 -8.89
C ASN A 92 -6.71 5.23 -10.03
N ASP A 93 -6.95 6.28 -10.84
CA ASP A 93 -7.84 6.19 -12.01
C ASP A 93 -7.29 5.22 -13.08
N LYS A 94 -5.98 5.24 -13.31
CA LYS A 94 -5.31 4.28 -14.21
C LYS A 94 -5.39 2.85 -13.70
N LEU A 95 -5.23 2.65 -12.39
CA LEU A 95 -5.36 1.34 -11.76
C LEU A 95 -6.80 0.81 -11.84
N ARG A 96 -7.82 1.67 -11.62
CA ARG A 96 -9.23 1.31 -11.82
C ARG A 96 -9.52 0.90 -13.26
N ALA A 97 -9.03 1.66 -14.23
CA ALA A 97 -9.19 1.34 -15.65
C ALA A 97 -8.52 0.01 -16.00
N SER A 98 -7.32 -0.25 -15.49
CA SER A 98 -6.62 -1.53 -15.66
C SER A 98 -7.40 -2.70 -15.06
N ALA A 99 -7.90 -2.54 -13.84
CA ALA A 99 -8.70 -3.56 -13.17
C ALA A 99 -10.00 -3.88 -13.95
N ALA A 100 -10.72 -2.84 -14.38
CA ALA A 100 -11.94 -2.99 -15.17
C ALA A 100 -11.69 -3.72 -16.51
N LYS A 101 -10.62 -3.35 -17.22
CA LYS A 101 -10.21 -4.00 -18.49
C LYS A 101 -9.92 -5.49 -18.31
N GLN A 102 -9.42 -5.88 -17.13
CA GLN A 102 -9.05 -7.26 -16.82
C GLN A 102 -10.14 -8.03 -16.06
N GLY A 103 -11.26 -7.40 -15.74
CA GLY A 103 -12.35 -8.02 -14.97
C GLY A 103 -11.94 -8.35 -13.53
N ILE A 104 -10.97 -7.62 -12.94
CA ILE A 104 -10.49 -7.83 -11.58
C ILE A 104 -11.23 -6.86 -10.66
N PRO A 105 -12.00 -7.34 -9.68
CA PRO A 105 -12.70 -6.47 -8.73
C PRO A 105 -11.69 -5.79 -7.80
N LEU A 106 -11.93 -4.51 -7.49
CA LEU A 106 -11.19 -3.75 -6.50
C LEU A 106 -12.11 -3.39 -5.34
N ILE A 107 -11.60 -3.53 -4.13
CA ILE A 107 -12.20 -2.96 -2.92
C ILE A 107 -11.45 -1.68 -2.61
N GLU A 108 -12.17 -0.57 -2.46
CA GLU A 108 -11.54 0.74 -2.28
C GLU A 108 -11.85 1.31 -0.89
N GLY A 109 -10.86 1.90 -0.26
CA GLY A 109 -11.02 2.57 1.02
C GLY A 109 -9.69 2.97 1.65
N ASN A 110 -9.79 3.60 2.82
CA ASN A 110 -8.61 3.92 3.60
C ASN A 110 -7.94 2.65 4.09
N ILE A 111 -6.62 2.73 4.24
CA ILE A 111 -5.81 1.69 4.84
C ILE A 111 -5.08 2.26 6.06
N HIS A 112 -4.67 1.40 6.98
CA HIS A 112 -3.83 1.76 8.10
C HIS A 112 -2.37 1.41 7.79
N SER A 113 -1.47 2.39 7.88
CA SER A 113 -0.03 2.17 7.84
C SER A 113 0.52 2.22 9.26
N SER A 114 0.91 1.07 9.81
CA SER A 114 1.37 0.95 11.20
C SER A 114 2.89 0.95 11.31
N ASP A 115 3.43 1.63 12.32
CA ASP A 115 4.86 1.51 12.70
C ASP A 115 5.18 0.20 13.42
N VAL A 116 4.14 -0.50 13.94
CA VAL A 116 4.31 -1.65 14.82
C VAL A 116 3.56 -2.86 14.28
N PHE A 117 4.30 -3.94 13.99
CA PHE A 117 3.70 -5.23 13.60
C PHE A 117 3.19 -6.00 14.81
N TYR A 118 3.99 -6.12 15.86
CA TYR A 118 3.65 -6.85 17.09
C TYR A 118 3.21 -5.88 18.19
N ARG A 119 1.90 -5.62 18.28
CA ARG A 119 1.34 -4.83 19.36
C ARG A 119 1.14 -5.68 20.62
N GLN A 120 1.41 -5.08 21.77
CA GLN A 120 1.08 -5.74 23.04
C GLN A 120 -0.44 -5.92 23.19
N PRO A 121 -0.89 -7.05 23.75
CA PRO A 121 -2.30 -7.27 24.05
C PRO A 121 -2.87 -6.14 24.92
N SER A 122 -4.12 -5.79 24.67
CA SER A 122 -4.85 -4.79 25.45
C SER A 122 -6.30 -5.25 25.61
N ASP A 123 -6.84 -5.11 26.82
CA ASP A 123 -8.26 -5.39 27.13
C ASP A 123 -9.18 -4.21 26.75
N ALA A 124 -8.63 -3.12 26.22
CA ALA A 124 -9.41 -1.96 25.80
C ALA A 124 -10.40 -2.31 24.69
N LYS A 125 -11.64 -1.86 24.87
CA LYS A 125 -12.72 -1.99 23.87
C LYS A 125 -13.29 -0.60 23.54
N PRO A 126 -13.51 -0.31 22.24
CA PRO A 126 -13.08 -1.10 21.08
C PRO A 126 -11.56 -1.22 21.02
N THR A 127 -11.05 -2.26 20.36
CA THR A 127 -9.61 -2.43 20.10
C THR A 127 -9.10 -1.32 19.15
N TYR A 128 -7.77 -1.16 19.03
CA TYR A 128 -7.19 -0.13 18.16
C TYR A 128 -7.63 -0.28 16.70
N TRP A 129 -7.70 -1.51 16.19
CA TRP A 129 -8.08 -1.76 14.80
C TRP A 129 -9.59 -1.59 14.56
N GLU A 130 -10.44 -1.91 15.56
CA GLU A 130 -11.87 -1.60 15.52
C GLU A 130 -12.11 -0.10 15.41
N LYS A 131 -11.40 0.72 16.20
CA LYS A 131 -11.48 2.19 16.10
C LYS A 131 -11.07 2.69 14.71
N LEU A 132 -9.95 2.20 14.18
CA LEU A 132 -9.48 2.59 12.84
C LEU A 132 -10.47 2.19 11.74
N ARG A 133 -11.08 1.00 11.85
CA ARG A 133 -12.14 0.55 10.95
C ARG A 133 -13.38 1.46 11.03
N ASP A 134 -13.89 1.69 12.25
CA ASP A 134 -15.20 2.30 12.45
C ASP A 134 -15.16 3.84 12.35
N GLU A 135 -14.09 4.47 12.84
CA GLU A 135 -13.95 5.92 12.86
C GLU A 135 -13.23 6.49 11.63
N ARG A 136 -12.33 5.72 11.04
CA ARG A 136 -11.47 6.17 9.94
C ARG A 136 -11.71 5.42 8.61
N GLY A 137 -12.60 4.42 8.61
CA GLY A 137 -12.92 3.63 7.43
C GLY A 137 -11.75 2.77 6.92
N CYS A 138 -10.80 2.40 7.80
CA CYS A 138 -9.67 1.58 7.40
C CYS A 138 -10.10 0.13 7.12
N LEU A 139 -9.84 -0.35 5.92
CA LEU A 139 -10.18 -1.70 5.48
C LEU A 139 -9.17 -2.76 5.96
N CYS A 140 -7.89 -2.37 6.01
CA CYS A 140 -6.79 -3.29 6.30
C CYS A 140 -5.57 -2.52 6.82
N VAL A 141 -4.53 -3.27 7.23
CA VAL A 141 -3.26 -2.75 7.75
C VAL A 141 -2.08 -3.23 6.91
N GLU A 142 -1.15 -2.31 6.67
CA GLU A 142 0.20 -2.53 6.14
C GLU A 142 1.18 -1.57 6.84
N MET A 143 2.38 -1.34 6.35
CA MET A 143 3.41 -0.62 7.11
C MET A 143 4.16 0.48 6.32
N GLU A 144 3.76 0.84 5.09
CA GLU A 144 4.59 1.64 4.19
C GLU A 144 3.90 2.83 3.51
N SER A 145 2.61 2.70 3.20
CA SER A 145 1.93 3.62 2.28
C SER A 145 1.85 5.06 2.78
N PHE A 146 1.74 5.27 4.08
CA PHE A 146 1.70 6.62 4.66
C PHE A 146 2.98 7.41 4.32
N ALA A 147 4.15 6.79 4.47
CA ALA A 147 5.43 7.41 4.13
C ALA A 147 5.63 7.58 2.61
N LEU A 148 5.21 6.59 1.82
CA LEU A 148 5.30 6.66 0.36
C LEU A 148 4.47 7.84 -0.19
N PHE A 149 3.23 7.98 0.26
CA PHE A 149 2.36 9.07 -0.17
C PHE A 149 2.86 10.43 0.33
N ALA A 150 3.38 10.51 1.56
CA ALA A 150 4.01 11.72 2.07
C ALA A 150 5.19 12.17 1.21
N ASN A 151 6.10 11.25 0.84
CA ASN A 151 7.23 11.56 -0.02
C ASN A 151 6.79 12.02 -1.42
N ALA A 152 5.83 11.34 -2.02
CA ALA A 152 5.29 11.73 -3.33
C ALA A 152 4.70 13.15 -3.28
N GLN A 153 3.92 13.45 -2.26
CA GLN A 153 3.27 14.74 -2.07
C GLN A 153 4.30 15.87 -1.91
N VAL A 154 5.30 15.68 -1.07
CA VAL A 154 6.37 16.69 -0.82
C VAL A 154 7.21 16.95 -2.06
N LEU A 155 7.46 15.93 -2.87
CA LEU A 155 8.32 16.01 -4.05
C LEU A 155 7.55 16.31 -5.35
N GLY A 156 6.22 16.50 -5.29
CA GLY A 156 5.39 16.72 -6.47
C GLY A 156 5.37 15.54 -7.43
N LYS A 157 5.49 14.33 -6.90
CA LYS A 157 5.49 13.06 -7.62
C LYS A 157 4.21 12.27 -7.36
N HIS A 158 4.09 11.09 -7.94
CA HIS A 158 2.87 10.29 -7.88
C HIS A 158 3.09 8.94 -7.21
N ALA A 159 2.20 8.59 -6.28
CA ALA A 159 2.21 7.29 -5.64
C ALA A 159 0.81 6.69 -5.53
N ALA A 160 0.74 5.37 -5.57
CA ALA A 160 -0.48 4.58 -5.34
C ALA A 160 -0.14 3.29 -4.58
N CYS A 161 -1.15 2.63 -4.04
CA CYS A 161 -0.97 1.35 -3.34
C CYS A 161 -2.10 0.37 -3.68
N LEU A 162 -1.70 -0.83 -4.08
CA LEU A 162 -2.55 -2.01 -4.22
C LEU A 162 -2.10 -3.07 -3.21
N LEU A 163 -3.06 -3.68 -2.54
CA LEU A 163 -2.79 -4.69 -1.53
C LEU A 163 -3.61 -5.95 -1.81
N THR A 164 -3.03 -7.11 -1.54
CA THR A 164 -3.78 -8.35 -1.44
C THR A 164 -3.97 -8.73 0.02
N ILE A 165 -5.20 -9.05 0.41
CA ILE A 165 -5.48 -9.49 1.77
C ILE A 165 -4.86 -10.87 1.99
N SER A 166 -3.98 -10.96 3.01
CA SER A 166 -3.23 -12.18 3.36
C SER A 166 -3.69 -12.84 4.65
N ASP A 167 -4.33 -12.09 5.52
CA ASP A 167 -4.82 -12.51 6.84
C ASP A 167 -5.96 -11.61 7.31
N SER A 168 -6.64 -11.99 8.37
CA SER A 168 -7.82 -11.28 8.85
C SER A 168 -7.84 -11.14 10.37
N PHE A 169 -8.19 -9.95 10.86
CA PHE A 169 -8.44 -9.67 12.28
C PHE A 169 -9.88 -10.05 12.70
N VAL A 170 -10.78 -10.17 11.72
CA VAL A 170 -12.20 -10.45 11.98
C VAL A 170 -12.57 -11.94 11.78
N ALA A 171 -11.70 -12.70 11.11
CA ALA A 171 -11.87 -14.13 10.91
C ALA A 171 -10.53 -14.86 11.17
N PRO A 172 -10.53 -16.11 11.67
CA PRO A 172 -9.30 -16.86 11.93
C PRO A 172 -8.71 -17.44 10.64
N GLU A 173 -8.49 -16.60 9.65
CA GLU A 173 -8.02 -16.95 8.32
C GLU A 173 -6.66 -16.32 8.05
N ILE A 174 -5.72 -17.12 7.52
CA ILE A 174 -4.37 -16.70 7.16
C ILE A 174 -3.90 -17.48 5.94
N THR A 175 -3.20 -16.79 5.02
CA THR A 175 -2.58 -17.45 3.86
C THR A 175 -1.28 -18.15 4.23
N THR A 176 -0.97 -19.26 3.54
CA THR A 176 0.32 -19.94 3.64
C THR A 176 1.42 -19.13 2.94
N ALA A 177 2.69 -19.44 3.24
CA ALA A 177 3.83 -18.82 2.56
C ALA A 177 3.80 -19.10 1.04
N GLU A 178 3.40 -20.29 0.61
CA GLU A 178 3.26 -20.65 -0.79
C GLU A 178 2.15 -19.84 -1.48
N GLN A 179 1.00 -19.68 -0.83
CA GLN A 179 -0.09 -18.86 -1.35
C GLN A 179 0.32 -17.39 -1.51
N ARG A 180 1.10 -16.84 -0.60
CA ARG A 180 1.64 -15.47 -0.72
C ARG A 180 2.54 -15.30 -1.95
N GLN A 181 3.33 -16.34 -2.28
CA GLN A 181 4.19 -16.32 -3.46
C GLN A 181 3.43 -16.46 -4.77
N THR A 182 2.37 -17.26 -4.82
CA THR A 182 1.78 -17.72 -6.06
C THR A 182 0.41 -17.12 -6.36
N SER A 183 -0.33 -16.65 -5.35
CA SER A 183 -1.77 -16.30 -5.48
C SER A 183 -2.06 -14.80 -5.51
N PHE A 184 -1.07 -13.92 -5.33
CA PHE A 184 -1.28 -12.46 -5.33
C PHE A 184 -1.20 -11.85 -6.74
N THR A 185 -1.58 -12.64 -7.76
CA THR A 185 -1.40 -12.26 -9.16
C THR A 185 -2.36 -11.18 -9.63
N ASN A 186 -3.56 -11.07 -9.06
CA ASN A 186 -4.53 -10.05 -9.44
C ASN A 186 -4.00 -8.63 -9.23
N MET A 187 -3.47 -8.35 -8.05
CA MET A 187 -2.82 -7.09 -7.72
C MET A 187 -1.69 -6.76 -8.71
N MET A 188 -0.84 -7.74 -9.01
CA MET A 188 0.26 -7.58 -9.96
C MET A 188 -0.24 -7.29 -11.37
N LYS A 189 -1.26 -7.99 -11.84
CA LYS A 189 -1.88 -7.75 -13.15
C LYS A 189 -2.47 -6.36 -13.26
N VAL A 190 -3.17 -5.90 -12.22
CA VAL A 190 -3.73 -4.54 -12.19
C VAL A 190 -2.62 -3.49 -12.28
N ALA A 191 -1.56 -3.63 -11.46
CA ALA A 191 -0.44 -2.70 -11.49
C ALA A 191 0.29 -2.71 -12.83
N LEU A 192 0.60 -3.87 -13.39
CA LEU A 192 1.33 -3.99 -14.64
C LEU A 192 0.48 -3.57 -15.86
N GLY A 193 -0.82 -3.77 -15.82
CA GLY A 193 -1.74 -3.44 -16.91
C GLY A 193 -2.13 -1.96 -16.99
N ALA A 194 -1.79 -1.14 -16.00
CA ALA A 194 -2.07 0.29 -16.04
C ALA A 194 -1.15 1.02 -17.05
N GLU A 195 -1.69 2.01 -17.74
CA GLU A 195 -0.98 2.80 -18.74
C GLU A 195 -0.49 4.11 -18.09
N TYR A 196 0.83 4.21 -17.90
CA TYR A 196 1.49 5.33 -17.20
C TYR A 196 2.01 6.38 -18.16
#